data_b19558aff0968721fe5a6535ef57ef06
#
_entry.id   b19558aff0968721fe5a6535ef57ef06
#
_cell.length_a   1.000
_cell.length_b   1.000
_cell.length_c   1.000
_cell.angle_alpha   90.00
_cell.angle_beta   90.00
_cell.angle_gamma   90.00
#
_symmetry.space_group_name_H-M   'P 1'
#
loop_
_entity.id
_entity.type
_entity.pdbx_description
1 polymer ?
#
loop_
_entity_poly.entity_id
_entity_poly.type
_entity_poly.pdbx_seq_one_letter_code
_entity_poly.pdbx_strand_id
1 'polypeptide(L)'
;MKKAFLILTAILLSVFCFGVEWPQQEHDDKSIISYFGQNIGGRISTSIIFGDPSEVKAVKDGKILIIMSEINDDSEFFPSTLGSSVILCHDDDLISVYSNLDTETVLENTKNRDSLSEGEIIGETGNTGWQKERSDLEFQIIDNQKSAAINPKILLPRTENEIDYVLNGIILQNKEGKLFDLRENKVFPSGQYKVYQARNKIAVPYKTAVTINGVVIDEISFDTVNQENGKLYVTGKKKYTAAELYPDDTLLLLGEAMLTPGRSTLGLSTFNFLGKAKQANYVLSIY
;
A
#
# COMPACT_ATOMS: atom_id res chain seq x y z
N MET A 1 -24.36 39.93 -48.73
CA MET A 1 -23.42 39.82 -47.59
C MET A 1 -24.10 39.03 -46.49
N LYS A 2 -23.88 37.73 -46.40
CA LYS A 2 -24.45 36.84 -45.36
C LYS A 2 -23.40 36.70 -44.25
N LYS A 3 -23.73 37.20 -43.06
CA LYS A 3 -22.89 37.00 -41.84
C LYS A 3 -23.14 35.56 -41.32
N ALA A 4 -22.12 34.72 -41.43
CA ALA A 4 -22.15 33.42 -40.77
C ALA A 4 -21.86 33.62 -39.27
N PHE A 5 -22.82 33.23 -38.44
CA PHE A 5 -22.71 33.20 -37.00
C PHE A 5 -22.07 31.86 -36.61
N LEU A 6 -20.80 31.87 -36.22
CA LEU A 6 -20.10 30.69 -35.76
C LEU A 6 -20.43 30.51 -34.26
N ILE A 7 -21.31 29.57 -33.97
CA ILE A 7 -21.57 29.16 -32.57
C ILE A 7 -20.48 28.20 -32.16
N LEU A 8 -19.53 28.72 -31.35
CA LEU A 8 -18.51 27.91 -30.68
C LEU A 8 -19.15 27.23 -29.48
N THR A 9 -19.60 26.00 -29.64
CA THR A 9 -20.02 25.17 -28.53
C THR A 9 -18.79 24.68 -27.79
N ALA A 10 -18.48 25.31 -26.67
CA ALA A 10 -17.49 24.80 -25.74
C ALA A 10 -18.06 23.52 -25.09
N ILE A 11 -17.62 22.38 -25.57
CA ILE A 11 -17.85 21.10 -24.89
C ILE A 11 -16.96 21.13 -23.64
N LEU A 12 -17.56 21.39 -22.47
CA LEU A 12 -16.95 21.08 -21.18
C LEU A 12 -16.82 19.55 -21.12
N LEU A 13 -15.68 19.03 -21.49
CA LEU A 13 -15.29 17.69 -21.05
C LEU A 13 -15.08 17.79 -19.53
N SER A 14 -16.07 17.37 -18.77
CA SER A 14 -15.88 17.00 -17.38
C SER A 14 -14.94 15.78 -17.40
N VAL A 15 -13.68 16.01 -17.10
CA VAL A 15 -12.73 14.95 -16.77
C VAL A 15 -13.28 14.37 -15.47
N PHE A 16 -13.98 13.25 -15.56
CA PHE A 16 -14.29 12.42 -14.40
C PHE A 16 -12.94 11.92 -13.87
N CYS A 17 -12.43 12.64 -12.91
CA CYS A 17 -11.30 12.19 -12.11
C CYS A 17 -11.86 11.04 -11.26
N PHE A 18 -11.51 9.79 -11.59
CA PHE A 18 -11.82 8.60 -10.78
C PHE A 18 -10.89 8.54 -9.56
N GLY A 19 -10.70 9.64 -8.90
CA GLY A 19 -9.96 9.73 -7.66
C GLY A 19 -10.91 9.63 -6.46
N VAL A 20 -10.35 9.50 -5.31
CA VAL A 20 -11.00 9.66 -4.00
C VAL A 20 -10.34 10.83 -3.29
N GLU A 21 -11.07 11.49 -2.38
CA GLU A 21 -10.51 12.53 -1.53
C GLU A 21 -9.69 11.92 -0.38
N TRP A 22 -8.90 12.76 0.31
CA TRP A 22 -8.21 12.33 1.52
C TRP A 22 -9.21 12.00 2.63
N PRO A 23 -9.01 10.87 3.37
CA PRO A 23 -9.90 10.52 4.49
C PRO A 23 -9.74 11.45 5.70
N GLN A 24 -8.71 12.29 5.70
CA GLN A 24 -8.43 13.34 6.67
C GLN A 24 -8.02 14.60 5.89
N GLN A 25 -7.41 15.61 6.53
CA GLN A 25 -6.76 16.68 5.78
C GLN A 25 -5.63 16.12 4.93
N GLU A 26 -5.26 16.84 3.86
CA GLU A 26 -4.16 16.44 2.98
C GLU A 26 -2.90 16.09 3.79
N HIS A 27 -2.36 14.91 3.56
CA HIS A 27 -1.19 14.41 4.23
C HIS A 27 0.04 14.44 3.31
N ASP A 28 1.18 14.72 3.92
CA ASP A 28 2.48 14.41 3.34
C ASP A 28 2.93 13.00 3.80
N ASP A 29 4.04 12.53 3.26
CA ASP A 29 4.59 11.22 3.62
C ASP A 29 5.01 11.07 5.08
N LYS A 30 5.13 12.18 5.82
CA LYS A 30 5.49 12.15 7.24
C LYS A 30 4.31 11.81 8.13
N SER A 31 3.09 12.04 7.66
CA SER A 31 1.86 11.70 8.35
C SER A 31 1.52 10.22 8.28
N ILE A 32 2.16 9.47 7.37
CA ILE A 32 1.92 8.04 7.22
C ILE A 32 2.77 7.25 8.22
N ILE A 33 2.10 6.54 9.12
CA ILE A 33 2.72 5.72 10.17
C ILE A 33 3.07 4.32 9.64
N SER A 34 2.24 3.78 8.75
CA SER A 34 2.49 2.50 8.09
C SER A 34 1.92 2.49 6.69
N TYR A 35 2.75 2.11 5.73
CA TYR A 35 2.37 2.00 4.32
C TYR A 35 1.67 0.68 4.02
N PHE A 36 0.79 0.70 3.01
CA PHE A 36 0.25 -0.49 2.37
C PHE A 36 1.38 -1.44 1.93
N GLY A 37 1.17 -2.73 2.08
CA GLY A 37 2.17 -3.73 1.73
C GLY A 37 3.17 -4.07 2.84
N GLN A 38 3.21 -3.33 3.95
CA GLN A 38 4.07 -3.63 5.09
C GLN A 38 3.76 -5.01 5.70
N ASN A 39 4.76 -5.59 6.37
CA ASN A 39 4.55 -6.78 7.19
C ASN A 39 4.02 -6.37 8.57
N ILE A 40 2.80 -6.76 8.86
CA ILE A 40 2.18 -6.61 10.18
C ILE A 40 1.79 -7.99 10.69
N GLY A 41 2.46 -8.44 11.75
CA GLY A 41 2.16 -9.75 12.36
C GLY A 41 2.31 -10.95 11.41
N GLY A 42 3.26 -10.91 10.46
CA GLY A 42 3.49 -11.98 9.47
C GLY A 42 2.54 -11.95 8.28
N ARG A 43 1.79 -10.86 8.08
CA ARG A 43 0.86 -10.67 6.96
C ARG A 43 1.21 -9.41 6.18
N ILE A 44 0.89 -9.40 4.89
CA ILE A 44 0.97 -8.19 4.07
C ILE A 44 -0.17 -7.27 4.48
N SER A 45 0.14 -6.04 4.91
CA SER A 45 -0.86 -5.03 5.25
C SER A 45 -1.68 -4.63 4.01
N THR A 46 -2.98 -4.57 4.17
CA THR A 46 -3.95 -4.11 3.17
C THR A 46 -4.44 -2.69 3.43
N SER A 47 -3.86 -2.02 4.43
CA SER A 47 -4.23 -0.68 4.87
C SER A 47 -3.04 0.29 4.79
N ILE A 48 -3.36 1.58 4.82
CA ILE A 48 -2.44 2.65 5.22
C ILE A 48 -2.88 3.10 6.62
N ILE A 49 -1.90 3.39 7.48
CA ILE A 49 -2.17 3.98 8.80
C ILE A 49 -1.67 5.43 8.75
N PHE A 50 -2.61 6.34 8.99
CA PHE A 50 -2.36 7.77 9.08
C PHE A 50 -2.34 8.21 10.55
N GLY A 51 -1.36 9.06 10.90
CA GLY A 51 -1.36 9.77 12.17
C GLY A 51 -2.37 10.93 12.17
N ASP A 52 -2.01 12.04 12.81
CA ASP A 52 -2.84 13.26 12.82
C ASP A 52 -3.24 13.75 11.40
N PRO A 53 -4.36 14.47 11.27
CA PRO A 53 -5.31 14.95 12.28
C PRO A 53 -6.38 13.89 12.65
N SER A 54 -7.16 14.18 13.72
CA SER A 54 -8.18 13.24 14.23
C SER A 54 -9.45 13.17 13.38
N GLU A 55 -9.88 14.27 12.74
CA GLU A 55 -11.12 14.31 11.94
C GLU A 55 -11.04 13.38 10.73
N VAL A 56 -12.04 12.51 10.55
CA VAL A 56 -12.13 11.52 9.48
C VAL A 56 -13.33 11.79 8.59
N LYS A 57 -13.13 11.77 7.26
CA LYS A 57 -14.12 12.08 6.23
C LYS A 57 -14.33 10.94 5.26
N ALA A 58 -15.51 10.88 4.66
CA ALA A 58 -15.80 9.98 3.56
C ALA A 58 -14.98 10.39 2.32
N VAL A 59 -14.19 9.47 1.78
CA VAL A 59 -13.31 9.72 0.63
C VAL A 59 -14.06 9.86 -0.68
N LYS A 60 -15.35 9.45 -0.73
CA LYS A 60 -16.21 9.43 -1.89
C LYS A 60 -17.65 9.20 -1.45
N ASP A 61 -18.64 9.61 -2.28
CA ASP A 61 -20.05 9.27 -2.07
C ASP A 61 -20.21 7.76 -1.89
N GLY A 62 -20.92 7.34 -0.84
CA GLY A 62 -21.10 5.92 -0.56
C GLY A 62 -22.28 5.60 0.35
N LYS A 63 -22.80 4.38 0.21
CA LYS A 63 -23.78 3.82 1.13
C LYS A 63 -23.08 3.20 2.32
N ILE A 64 -23.62 3.43 3.51
CA ILE A 64 -23.12 2.82 4.73
C ILE A 64 -23.52 1.34 4.72
N LEU A 65 -22.52 0.45 4.64
CA LEU A 65 -22.76 -0.99 4.72
C LEU A 65 -22.79 -1.46 6.17
N ILE A 66 -21.83 -1.02 6.96
CA ILE A 66 -21.66 -1.46 8.35
C ILE A 66 -21.12 -0.29 9.17
N ILE A 67 -21.68 -0.12 10.37
CA ILE A 67 -21.09 0.64 11.45
C ILE A 67 -20.79 -0.36 12.56
N MET A 68 -19.53 -0.48 12.94
CA MET A 68 -19.13 -1.24 14.12
C MET A 68 -18.80 -0.28 15.24
N SER A 69 -19.30 -0.55 16.42
CA SER A 69 -18.97 0.17 17.66
C SER A 69 -18.14 -0.72 18.57
N GLU A 70 -17.36 -0.10 19.43
CA GLU A 70 -16.63 -0.79 20.48
C GLU A 70 -17.61 -1.53 21.39
N ILE A 71 -17.24 -2.75 21.79
CA ILE A 71 -18.01 -3.55 22.71
C ILE A 71 -17.56 -3.19 24.12
N ASN A 72 -18.49 -2.84 25.00
CA ASN A 72 -18.20 -2.53 26.39
C ASN A 72 -17.62 -3.74 27.15
N ASP A 73 -16.83 -3.47 28.18
CA ASP A 73 -16.16 -4.49 29.03
C ASP A 73 -17.10 -5.56 29.61
N ASP A 74 -18.39 -5.25 29.72
CA ASP A 74 -19.42 -6.18 30.19
C ASP A 74 -19.93 -7.16 29.14
N SER A 75 -19.46 -7.05 27.88
CA SER A 75 -19.87 -7.95 26.81
C SER A 75 -19.03 -9.23 26.80
N GLU A 76 -19.70 -10.38 26.61
CA GLU A 76 -19.05 -11.69 26.52
C GLU A 76 -18.47 -11.98 25.11
N PHE A 77 -18.32 -10.95 24.26
CA PHE A 77 -17.84 -11.08 22.88
C PHE A 77 -16.40 -10.58 22.75
N PHE A 78 -15.64 -11.20 21.84
CA PHE A 78 -14.34 -10.68 21.46
C PHE A 78 -14.50 -9.34 20.71
N PRO A 79 -13.75 -8.29 21.07
CA PRO A 79 -13.77 -7.03 20.34
C PRO A 79 -13.24 -7.23 18.90
N SER A 80 -13.77 -6.43 17.97
CA SER A 80 -13.22 -6.38 16.62
C SER A 80 -11.80 -5.84 16.64
N THR A 81 -10.90 -6.43 15.88
CA THR A 81 -9.54 -5.89 15.70
C THR A 81 -9.53 -4.54 14.97
N LEU A 82 -10.61 -4.22 14.25
CA LEU A 82 -10.78 -2.91 13.58
C LEU A 82 -11.19 -1.82 14.58
N GLY A 83 -11.70 -2.21 15.76
CA GLY A 83 -12.33 -1.27 16.69
C GLY A 83 -13.62 -0.69 16.13
N SER A 84 -13.99 0.51 16.58
CA SER A 84 -15.08 1.27 16.00
C SER A 84 -14.71 1.64 14.56
N SER A 85 -15.61 1.33 13.64
CA SER A 85 -15.31 1.46 12.22
C SER A 85 -16.56 1.69 11.38
N VAL A 86 -16.36 2.34 10.23
CA VAL A 86 -17.38 2.57 9.21
C VAL A 86 -16.91 1.98 7.90
N ILE A 87 -17.81 1.25 7.23
CA ILE A 87 -17.56 0.65 5.92
C ILE A 87 -18.56 1.22 4.94
N LEU A 88 -18.07 1.85 3.86
CA LEU A 88 -18.86 2.43 2.79
C LEU A 88 -18.70 1.62 1.50
N CYS A 89 -19.82 1.45 0.79
CA CYS A 89 -19.84 0.91 -0.57
C CYS A 89 -20.09 2.05 -1.57
N HIS A 90 -19.27 2.12 -2.60
CA HIS A 90 -19.33 3.12 -3.67
C HIS A 90 -19.93 2.54 -4.94
N ASP A 91 -20.44 3.39 -5.83
CA ASP A 91 -21.13 2.97 -7.07
C ASP A 91 -20.20 2.26 -8.08
N ASP A 92 -18.89 2.39 -7.93
CA ASP A 92 -17.86 1.73 -8.77
C ASP A 92 -17.35 0.40 -8.18
N ASP A 93 -18.13 -0.25 -7.30
CA ASP A 93 -17.80 -1.49 -6.62
C ASP A 93 -16.54 -1.41 -5.71
N LEU A 94 -16.08 -0.20 -5.40
CA LEU A 94 -15.08 0.00 -4.36
C LEU A 94 -15.76 0.01 -2.98
N ILE A 95 -15.01 -0.47 -2.01
CA ILE A 95 -15.38 -0.42 -0.59
C ILE A 95 -14.26 0.34 0.13
N SER A 96 -14.62 1.37 0.90
CA SER A 96 -13.70 2.03 1.83
C SER A 96 -13.98 1.61 3.26
N VAL A 97 -12.92 1.38 4.02
CA VAL A 97 -12.97 0.95 5.42
C VAL A 97 -12.19 1.95 6.25
N TYR A 98 -12.84 2.51 7.24
CA TYR A 98 -12.30 3.46 8.21
C TYR A 98 -12.31 2.79 9.57
N SER A 99 -11.17 2.58 10.17
CA SER A 99 -11.02 1.77 11.39
C SER A 99 -10.26 2.53 12.48
N ASN A 100 -10.36 2.08 13.71
CA ASN A 100 -9.78 2.68 14.90
C ASN A 100 -10.37 4.07 15.20
N LEU A 101 -11.68 4.20 15.00
CA LEU A 101 -12.43 5.43 15.20
C LEU A 101 -12.91 5.58 16.64
N ASP A 102 -13.21 6.80 17.02
CA ASP A 102 -13.92 7.10 18.27
C ASP A 102 -15.40 6.72 18.16
N THR A 103 -15.90 5.95 19.11
CA THR A 103 -17.26 5.39 19.06
C THR A 103 -18.33 6.46 19.14
N GLU A 104 -18.16 7.45 20.01
CA GLU A 104 -19.19 8.47 20.27
C GLU A 104 -19.36 9.37 19.05
N THR A 105 -18.26 9.85 18.49
CA THR A 105 -18.29 10.72 17.31
C THR A 105 -18.81 10.02 16.05
N VAL A 106 -18.48 8.71 15.87
CA VAL A 106 -19.05 7.91 14.78
C VAL A 106 -20.56 7.77 14.89
N LEU A 107 -21.06 7.41 16.10
CA LEU A 107 -22.49 7.25 16.31
C LEU A 107 -23.25 8.58 16.15
N GLU A 108 -22.66 9.70 16.59
CA GLU A 108 -23.26 11.03 16.41
C GLU A 108 -23.38 11.40 14.92
N ASN A 109 -22.29 11.24 14.13
CA ASN A 109 -22.23 11.65 12.75
C ASN A 109 -22.97 10.72 11.78
N THR A 110 -23.14 9.43 12.13
CA THR A 110 -23.81 8.43 11.27
C THR A 110 -25.24 8.12 11.66
N LYS A 111 -25.76 8.71 12.74
CA LYS A 111 -27.11 8.46 13.25
C LYS A 111 -28.20 8.73 12.19
N ASN A 112 -29.04 7.72 11.96
CA ASN A 112 -30.14 7.77 10.99
C ASN A 112 -29.71 8.09 9.55
N ARG A 113 -28.50 7.72 9.17
CA ARG A 113 -27.96 7.91 7.82
C ARG A 113 -27.75 6.56 7.13
N ASP A 114 -28.16 6.47 5.87
CA ASP A 114 -27.94 5.31 5.02
C ASP A 114 -26.75 5.52 4.06
N SER A 115 -26.29 6.77 3.93
CA SER A 115 -25.21 7.16 3.02
C SER A 115 -24.47 8.39 3.52
N LEU A 116 -23.26 8.57 3.03
CA LEU A 116 -22.43 9.75 3.22
C LEU A 116 -21.96 10.27 1.87
N SER A 117 -21.88 11.59 1.74
CA SER A 117 -21.28 12.24 0.58
C SER A 117 -19.77 12.41 0.78
N GLU A 118 -19.02 12.54 -0.33
CA GLU A 118 -17.61 12.87 -0.31
C GLU A 118 -17.34 14.11 0.56
N GLY A 119 -16.33 14.02 1.40
CA GLY A 119 -15.94 15.08 2.34
C GLY A 119 -16.81 15.21 3.59
N GLU A 120 -17.90 14.45 3.72
CA GLU A 120 -18.70 14.45 4.96
C GLU A 120 -17.95 13.79 6.10
N ILE A 121 -18.07 14.36 7.30
CA ILE A 121 -17.40 13.87 8.52
C ILE A 121 -18.05 12.53 8.94
N ILE A 122 -17.20 11.53 9.12
CA ILE A 122 -17.54 10.21 9.66
C ILE A 122 -17.43 10.21 11.19
N GLY A 123 -16.39 10.83 11.72
CA GLY A 123 -16.05 10.89 13.12
C GLY A 123 -14.62 11.34 13.34
N GLU A 124 -14.06 10.97 14.46
CA GLU A 124 -12.66 11.21 14.80
C GLU A 124 -11.91 9.88 14.97
N THR A 125 -10.58 9.93 14.93
CA THR A 125 -9.75 8.79 15.26
C THR A 125 -9.88 8.48 16.76
N GLY A 126 -9.89 7.18 17.10
CA GLY A 126 -9.99 6.68 18.46
C GLY A 126 -8.84 5.75 18.81
N ASN A 127 -9.03 5.01 19.91
CA ASN A 127 -8.11 3.97 20.36
C ASN A 127 -8.90 2.69 20.65
N THR A 128 -9.70 2.27 19.70
CA THR A 128 -10.68 1.18 19.85
C THR A 128 -10.26 -0.11 19.14
N GLY A 129 -9.26 -0.03 18.25
CA GLY A 129 -8.77 -1.15 17.45
C GLY A 129 -7.54 -1.85 18.03
N TRP A 130 -6.88 -2.64 17.18
CA TRP A 130 -5.67 -3.40 17.55
C TRP A 130 -4.45 -2.51 17.84
N GLN A 131 -4.50 -1.24 17.42
CA GLN A 131 -3.41 -0.25 17.54
C GLN A 131 -3.29 0.33 18.95
N LYS A 132 -3.45 -0.45 19.99
CA LYS A 132 -3.48 -0.03 21.38
C LYS A 132 -2.60 1.19 21.69
N GLU A 133 -3.19 2.17 22.40
CA GLU A 133 -2.55 3.42 22.85
C GLU A 133 -2.21 4.41 21.70
N ARG A 134 -2.78 4.21 20.49
CA ARG A 134 -2.54 5.09 19.33
C ARG A 134 -3.87 5.44 18.66
N SER A 135 -4.07 6.74 18.46
CA SER A 135 -5.26 7.28 17.78
C SER A 135 -4.98 7.52 16.30
N ASP A 136 -4.48 6.51 15.59
CA ASP A 136 -4.14 6.60 14.17
C ASP A 136 -5.26 5.99 13.32
N LEU A 137 -5.67 6.66 12.24
CA LEU A 137 -6.65 6.13 11.29
C LEU A 137 -6.07 4.94 10.52
N GLU A 138 -6.70 3.78 10.57
CA GLU A 138 -6.43 2.69 9.64
C GLU A 138 -7.44 2.73 8.49
N PHE A 139 -6.93 2.93 7.28
CA PHE A 139 -7.74 3.14 6.08
C PHE A 139 -7.44 2.10 5.00
N GLN A 140 -8.51 1.51 4.44
CA GLN A 140 -8.41 0.53 3.35
C GLN A 140 -9.34 0.88 2.20
N ILE A 141 -8.93 0.50 0.97
CA ILE A 141 -9.79 0.46 -0.21
C ILE A 141 -9.76 -0.95 -0.78
N ILE A 142 -10.93 -1.51 -1.02
CA ILE A 142 -11.11 -2.87 -1.52
C ILE A 142 -11.86 -2.81 -2.85
N ASP A 143 -11.33 -3.46 -3.88
CA ASP A 143 -12.03 -3.77 -5.13
C ASP A 143 -12.88 -5.02 -4.88
N ASN A 144 -14.18 -4.83 -4.75
CA ASN A 144 -15.12 -5.92 -4.43
C ASN A 144 -15.27 -6.90 -5.59
N GLN A 145 -15.13 -6.45 -6.85
CA GLN A 145 -15.21 -7.31 -8.03
C GLN A 145 -14.01 -8.27 -8.10
N LYS A 146 -12.81 -7.76 -7.80
CA LYS A 146 -11.58 -8.56 -7.85
C LYS A 146 -11.23 -9.22 -6.53
N SER A 147 -11.95 -8.89 -5.45
CA SER A 147 -11.62 -9.33 -4.08
C SER A 147 -10.15 -9.02 -3.73
N ALA A 148 -9.71 -7.82 -4.04
CA ALA A 148 -8.35 -7.35 -3.85
C ALA A 148 -8.34 -6.03 -3.07
N ALA A 149 -7.38 -5.88 -2.16
CA ALA A 149 -7.12 -4.58 -1.56
C ALA A 149 -6.27 -3.74 -2.51
N ILE A 150 -6.69 -2.51 -2.76
CA ILE A 150 -5.98 -1.53 -3.58
C ILE A 150 -5.12 -0.65 -2.67
N ASN A 151 -3.89 -0.38 -3.06
CA ASN A 151 -3.07 0.59 -2.36
C ASN A 151 -3.73 1.99 -2.44
N PRO A 152 -4.19 2.55 -1.32
CA PRO A 152 -4.93 3.81 -1.34
C PRO A 152 -4.18 4.95 -2.03
N LYS A 153 -2.86 4.99 -1.98
CA LYS A 153 -2.04 6.00 -2.67
C LYS A 153 -2.21 6.05 -4.19
N ILE A 154 -2.79 5.01 -4.81
CA ILE A 154 -3.11 5.00 -6.25
C ILE A 154 -4.30 5.91 -6.57
N LEU A 155 -5.26 5.95 -5.64
CA LEU A 155 -6.54 6.64 -5.82
C LEU A 155 -6.57 8.01 -5.13
N LEU A 156 -5.86 8.16 -4.01
CA LEU A 156 -5.74 9.42 -3.28
C LEU A 156 -5.05 10.51 -4.11
N PRO A 157 -5.40 11.78 -3.91
CA PRO A 157 -4.72 12.90 -4.54
C PRO A 157 -3.21 12.83 -4.29
N ARG A 158 -2.41 13.13 -5.31
CA ARG A 158 -0.95 13.06 -5.20
C ARG A 158 -0.42 14.23 -4.40
N THR A 159 0.47 13.95 -3.47
CA THR A 159 1.26 14.97 -2.78
C THR A 159 2.48 15.38 -3.60
N GLU A 160 2.99 16.59 -3.39
CA GLU A 160 4.22 17.06 -4.07
C GLU A 160 5.46 16.31 -3.62
N ASN A 161 5.46 15.82 -2.39
CA ASN A 161 6.57 15.14 -1.76
C ASN A 161 6.25 13.67 -1.53
N GLU A 162 7.20 12.82 -1.82
CA GLU A 162 7.17 11.40 -1.58
C GLU A 162 8.42 10.97 -0.81
N ILE A 163 8.30 9.94 0.01
CA ILE A 163 9.43 9.39 0.76
C ILE A 163 10.57 9.01 -0.19
N ASP A 164 11.78 9.41 0.15
CA ASP A 164 12.98 9.00 -0.56
C ASP A 164 13.40 7.60 -0.07
N TYR A 165 13.19 6.59 -0.90
CA TYR A 165 13.65 5.24 -0.62
C TYR A 165 15.17 5.14 -0.72
N VAL A 166 15.77 4.39 0.20
CA VAL A 166 17.22 4.14 0.20
C VAL A 166 17.45 2.66 -0.07
N LEU A 167 18.23 2.36 -1.11
CA LEU A 167 18.72 1.02 -1.39
C LEU A 167 19.96 0.76 -0.53
N ASN A 168 19.82 -0.03 0.53
CA ASN A 168 20.90 -0.38 1.44
C ASN A 168 20.79 -1.82 1.94
N GLY A 169 21.89 -2.34 2.52
CA GLY A 169 21.90 -3.67 3.11
C GLY A 169 21.50 -4.76 2.12
N ILE A 170 22.03 -4.73 0.89
CA ILE A 170 21.65 -5.66 -0.17
C ILE A 170 22.26 -7.03 0.09
N ILE A 171 21.39 -8.04 0.17
CA ILE A 171 21.75 -9.44 0.45
C ILE A 171 21.20 -10.33 -0.66
N LEU A 172 22.02 -11.22 -1.16
CA LEU A 172 21.61 -12.33 -2.03
C LEU A 172 21.46 -13.59 -1.19
N GLN A 173 20.35 -14.32 -1.36
CA GLN A 173 20.12 -15.63 -0.77
C GLN A 173 20.04 -16.68 -1.86
N ASN A 174 20.89 -17.71 -1.82
CA ASN A 174 20.81 -18.83 -2.75
C ASN A 174 19.71 -19.85 -2.34
N LYS A 175 19.52 -20.89 -3.14
CA LYS A 175 18.50 -21.94 -2.89
C LYS A 175 18.73 -22.71 -1.59
N GLU A 176 19.97 -22.83 -1.14
CA GLU A 176 20.35 -23.51 0.09
C GLU A 176 20.16 -22.61 1.33
N GLY A 177 19.68 -21.37 1.14
CA GLY A 177 19.44 -20.39 2.21
C GLY A 177 20.70 -19.62 2.63
N LYS A 178 21.86 -19.82 1.97
CA LYS A 178 23.09 -19.09 2.28
C LYS A 178 22.97 -17.63 1.85
N LEU A 179 23.33 -16.73 2.77
CA LEU A 179 23.29 -15.28 2.58
C LEU A 179 24.66 -14.73 2.16
N PHE A 180 24.64 -13.77 1.25
CA PHE A 180 25.82 -13.07 0.73
C PHE A 180 25.56 -11.56 0.75
N ASP A 181 26.27 -10.82 1.58
CA ASP A 181 26.23 -9.36 1.56
C ASP A 181 26.99 -8.82 0.33
N LEU A 182 26.35 -8.01 -0.49
CA LEU A 182 26.95 -7.45 -1.71
C LEU A 182 28.06 -6.43 -1.43
N ARG A 183 28.22 -5.94 -0.21
CA ARG A 183 29.34 -5.09 0.17
C ARG A 183 30.65 -5.91 0.27
N GLU A 184 30.54 -7.14 0.74
CA GLU A 184 31.66 -8.02 1.02
C GLU A 184 31.93 -9.00 -0.11
N ASN A 185 30.88 -9.46 -0.80
CA ASN A 185 30.96 -10.50 -1.81
C ASN A 185 30.78 -9.95 -3.22
N LYS A 186 31.67 -10.33 -4.13
CA LYS A 186 31.59 -10.01 -5.57
C LYS A 186 31.64 -11.25 -6.45
N VAL A 187 31.89 -12.42 -5.85
CA VAL A 187 32.05 -13.71 -6.55
C VAL A 187 30.99 -14.68 -6.05
N PHE A 188 30.23 -15.27 -6.95
CA PHE A 188 29.07 -16.08 -6.63
C PHE A 188 29.04 -17.38 -7.43
N PRO A 189 28.59 -18.50 -6.86
CA PRO A 189 28.23 -19.67 -7.66
C PRO A 189 27.03 -19.33 -8.57
N SER A 190 26.97 -20.00 -9.73
CA SER A 190 25.81 -19.89 -10.61
C SER A 190 24.56 -20.50 -9.96
N GLY A 191 23.40 -19.90 -10.20
CA GLY A 191 22.16 -20.40 -9.61
C GLY A 191 21.09 -19.32 -9.44
N GLN A 192 19.98 -19.73 -8.86
CA GLN A 192 18.88 -18.81 -8.52
C GLN A 192 19.13 -18.15 -7.17
N TYR A 193 18.87 -16.85 -7.13
CA TYR A 193 19.03 -16.04 -5.94
C TYR A 193 17.78 -15.20 -5.69
N LYS A 194 17.41 -15.06 -4.43
CA LYS A 194 16.51 -14.02 -3.93
C LYS A 194 17.35 -12.80 -3.57
N VAL A 195 16.88 -11.62 -3.97
CA VAL A 195 17.58 -10.35 -3.74
C VAL A 195 16.80 -9.57 -2.71
N TYR A 196 17.41 -9.32 -1.56
CA TYR A 196 16.81 -8.58 -0.46
C TYR A 196 17.52 -7.25 -0.23
N GLN A 197 16.80 -6.31 0.38
CA GLN A 197 17.36 -5.11 1.00
C GLN A 197 17.00 -5.04 2.48
N ALA A 198 17.69 -4.17 3.21
CA ALA A 198 17.26 -3.79 4.55
C ALA A 198 15.86 -3.17 4.50
N ARG A 199 14.93 -3.69 5.33
CA ARG A 199 13.54 -3.27 5.38
C ARG A 199 13.43 -1.89 6.04
N ASN A 200 12.65 -0.99 5.43
CA ASN A 200 12.10 0.17 6.12
C ASN A 200 10.83 -0.26 6.86
N LYS A 201 10.71 0.09 8.15
CA LYS A 201 9.57 -0.32 9.00
C LYS A 201 8.30 0.52 8.77
N ILE A 202 8.41 1.64 8.08
CA ILE A 202 7.29 2.54 7.79
C ILE A 202 6.90 2.41 6.33
N ALA A 203 7.84 2.62 5.42
CA ALA A 203 7.59 2.75 4.00
C ALA A 203 7.89 1.46 3.21
N VAL A 204 7.02 1.18 2.24
CA VAL A 204 7.21 0.14 1.22
C VAL A 204 7.28 0.84 -0.13
N PRO A 205 8.25 0.52 -1.01
CA PRO A 205 8.27 1.06 -2.36
C PRO A 205 7.00 0.67 -3.12
N TYR A 206 6.50 1.56 -3.97
CA TYR A 206 5.39 1.25 -4.87
C TYR A 206 5.72 0.04 -5.76
N LYS A 207 6.96 0.01 -6.24
CA LYS A 207 7.45 -1.04 -7.10
C LYS A 207 8.94 -1.28 -6.89
N THR A 208 9.38 -2.53 -7.05
CA THR A 208 10.79 -2.90 -7.09
C THR A 208 11.10 -3.58 -8.42
N ALA A 209 12.32 -3.46 -8.91
CA ALA A 209 12.77 -4.19 -10.09
C ALA A 209 14.21 -4.69 -9.92
N VAL A 210 14.44 -5.90 -10.42
CA VAL A 210 15.75 -6.54 -10.50
C VAL A 210 16.11 -6.73 -11.97
N THR A 211 17.30 -6.29 -12.34
CA THR A 211 17.82 -6.43 -13.72
C THR A 211 19.12 -7.21 -13.76
N ILE A 212 19.34 -7.92 -14.84
CA ILE A 212 20.65 -8.50 -15.20
C ILE A 212 21.08 -7.91 -16.54
N ASN A 213 22.25 -7.27 -16.54
CA ASN A 213 22.82 -6.60 -17.71
C ASN A 213 21.82 -5.61 -18.37
N GLY A 214 21.06 -4.90 -17.55
CA GLY A 214 20.06 -3.93 -17.96
C GLY A 214 18.69 -4.50 -18.37
N VAL A 215 18.54 -5.82 -18.42
CA VAL A 215 17.25 -6.46 -18.72
C VAL A 215 16.48 -6.74 -17.44
N VAL A 216 15.24 -6.27 -17.33
CA VAL A 216 14.36 -6.56 -16.19
C VAL A 216 14.02 -8.05 -16.18
N ILE A 217 14.33 -8.72 -15.06
CA ILE A 217 14.11 -10.16 -14.89
C ILE A 217 13.06 -10.48 -13.84
N ASP A 218 12.82 -9.54 -12.92
CA ASP A 218 11.73 -9.59 -11.97
C ASP A 218 11.32 -8.17 -11.57
N GLU A 219 10.03 -8.01 -11.33
CA GLU A 219 9.44 -6.77 -10.86
C GLU A 219 8.32 -7.13 -9.88
N ILE A 220 8.30 -6.51 -8.69
CA ILE A 220 7.25 -6.71 -7.69
C ILE A 220 6.49 -5.40 -7.54
N SER A 221 5.17 -5.44 -7.68
CA SER A 221 4.28 -4.28 -7.52
C SER A 221 3.49 -4.38 -6.21
N PHE A 222 3.45 -3.26 -5.47
CA PHE A 222 2.64 -3.09 -4.26
C PHE A 222 1.41 -2.20 -4.56
N ASP A 223 0.86 -2.31 -5.75
CA ASP A 223 -0.37 -1.64 -6.16
C ASP A 223 -1.62 -2.32 -5.60
N THR A 224 -1.60 -3.64 -5.53
CA THR A 224 -2.69 -4.45 -4.98
C THR A 224 -2.17 -5.60 -4.13
N VAL A 225 -2.95 -5.95 -3.10
CA VAL A 225 -2.81 -7.21 -2.37
C VAL A 225 -4.01 -8.08 -2.71
N ASN A 226 -3.72 -9.21 -3.30
CA ASN A 226 -4.72 -10.19 -3.74
C ASN A 226 -4.81 -11.34 -2.75
N GLN A 227 -5.91 -12.11 -2.84
CA GLN A 227 -6.13 -13.29 -2.03
C GLN A 227 -6.36 -14.53 -2.91
N GLU A 228 -5.72 -15.63 -2.56
CA GLU A 228 -5.96 -16.93 -3.16
C GLU A 228 -5.76 -18.03 -2.12
N ASN A 229 -6.73 -18.95 -2.02
CA ASN A 229 -6.69 -20.05 -1.05
C ASN A 229 -6.38 -19.62 0.40
N GLY A 230 -6.94 -18.47 0.82
CA GLY A 230 -6.76 -17.92 2.16
C GLY A 230 -5.40 -17.27 2.41
N LYS A 231 -4.56 -17.09 1.39
CA LYS A 231 -3.26 -16.44 1.49
C LYS A 231 -3.26 -15.12 0.72
N LEU A 232 -2.70 -14.10 1.34
CA LEU A 232 -2.44 -12.81 0.70
C LEU A 232 -1.14 -12.85 -0.09
N TYR A 233 -1.14 -12.18 -1.26
CA TYR A 233 0.05 -12.06 -2.09
C TYR A 233 0.06 -10.73 -2.86
N VAL A 234 1.25 -10.28 -3.22
CA VAL A 234 1.47 -9.24 -4.24
C VAL A 234 1.97 -9.88 -5.54
N THR A 235 1.81 -9.16 -6.64
CA THR A 235 2.14 -9.67 -7.98
C THR A 235 3.53 -9.21 -8.41
N GLY A 236 4.28 -10.12 -9.02
CA GLY A 236 5.52 -9.88 -9.70
C GLY A 236 5.72 -10.96 -10.77
N LYS A 237 6.93 -11.44 -10.98
CA LYS A 237 7.23 -12.61 -11.82
C LYS A 237 6.37 -13.83 -11.42
N LYS A 238 6.01 -13.92 -10.17
CA LYS A 238 5.09 -14.88 -9.57
C LYS A 238 4.23 -14.18 -8.50
N LYS A 239 3.39 -14.94 -7.79
CA LYS A 239 2.70 -14.50 -6.58
C LYS A 239 3.67 -14.56 -5.41
N TYR A 240 3.89 -13.43 -4.73
CA TYR A 240 4.78 -13.32 -3.57
C TYR A 240 3.96 -13.18 -2.29
N THR A 241 4.08 -14.14 -1.39
CA THR A 241 3.43 -14.13 -0.07
C THR A 241 4.25 -13.33 0.95
N ALA A 242 3.67 -13.03 2.13
CA ALA A 242 4.38 -12.34 3.20
C ALA A 242 5.69 -13.04 3.60
N ALA A 243 5.69 -14.37 3.71
CA ALA A 243 6.88 -15.15 4.08
C ALA A 243 8.00 -15.10 3.03
N GLU A 244 7.64 -14.85 1.74
CA GLU A 244 8.64 -14.68 0.68
C GLU A 244 9.17 -13.25 0.62
N LEU A 245 8.28 -12.25 0.80
CA LEU A 245 8.64 -10.84 0.81
C LEU A 245 9.47 -10.45 2.03
N TYR A 246 9.10 -11.00 3.18
CA TYR A 246 9.62 -10.68 4.49
C TYR A 246 10.07 -11.96 5.20
N PRO A 247 11.26 -12.49 4.88
CA PRO A 247 11.76 -13.72 5.52
C PRO A 247 11.98 -13.54 7.02
N ASP A 248 12.20 -12.30 7.44
CA ASP A 248 12.31 -11.83 8.82
C ASP A 248 11.92 -10.35 8.92
N ASP A 249 12.06 -9.76 10.12
CA ASP A 249 11.72 -8.36 10.39
C ASP A 249 12.70 -7.33 9.83
N THR A 250 13.80 -7.76 9.24
CA THR A 250 14.89 -6.89 8.80
C THR A 250 15.03 -6.78 7.28
N LEU A 251 14.43 -7.71 6.52
CA LEU A 251 14.61 -7.83 5.09
C LEU A 251 13.30 -7.64 4.32
N LEU A 252 13.43 -7.04 3.13
CA LEU A 252 12.38 -6.94 2.10
C LEU A 252 12.93 -7.51 0.78
N LEU A 253 12.20 -8.43 0.18
CA LEU A 253 12.49 -8.98 -1.14
C LEU A 253 12.31 -7.91 -2.22
N LEU A 254 13.33 -7.72 -3.06
CA LEU A 254 13.27 -6.86 -4.25
C LEU A 254 12.90 -7.65 -5.52
N GLY A 255 13.16 -8.94 -5.53
CA GLY A 255 12.91 -9.85 -6.64
C GLY A 255 13.86 -11.04 -6.64
N GLU A 256 13.75 -11.86 -7.71
CA GLU A 256 14.56 -13.07 -7.90
C GLU A 256 15.42 -12.96 -9.15
N ALA A 257 16.65 -13.48 -9.11
CA ALA A 257 17.60 -13.48 -10.22
C ALA A 257 18.19 -14.87 -10.47
N MET A 258 18.33 -15.25 -11.72
CA MET A 258 19.17 -16.38 -12.14
C MET A 258 20.55 -15.81 -12.53
N LEU A 259 21.59 -16.17 -11.79
CA LEU A 259 22.97 -15.82 -12.09
C LEU A 259 23.61 -16.95 -12.90
N THR A 260 24.07 -16.63 -14.13
CA THR A 260 24.75 -17.56 -15.03
C THR A 260 26.26 -17.29 -15.05
N PRO A 261 27.11 -18.32 -15.28
CA PRO A 261 28.57 -18.14 -15.30
C PRO A 261 29.05 -16.99 -16.18
N GLY A 262 30.03 -16.26 -15.70
CA GLY A 262 30.59 -15.09 -16.38
C GLY A 262 30.52 -13.83 -15.55
N ARG A 263 30.72 -12.67 -16.19
CA ARG A 263 30.59 -11.35 -15.56
C ARG A 263 29.22 -10.76 -15.90
N SER A 264 28.48 -10.35 -14.87
CA SER A 264 27.14 -9.76 -15.03
C SER A 264 26.98 -8.52 -14.15
N THR A 265 26.12 -7.61 -14.59
CA THR A 265 25.71 -6.46 -13.77
C THR A 265 24.32 -6.71 -13.23
N LEU A 266 24.23 -6.83 -11.91
CA LEU A 266 22.95 -6.85 -11.17
C LEU A 266 22.53 -5.41 -10.92
N GLY A 267 21.39 -5.00 -11.51
CA GLY A 267 20.76 -3.71 -11.25
C GLY A 267 19.54 -3.85 -10.36
N LEU A 268 19.38 -2.94 -9.43
CA LEU A 268 18.26 -2.87 -8.49
C LEU A 268 17.60 -1.51 -8.57
N SER A 269 16.29 -1.48 -8.57
CA SER A 269 15.52 -0.23 -8.58
C SER A 269 14.36 -0.33 -7.63
N THR A 270 14.10 0.77 -6.90
CA THR A 270 12.86 0.98 -6.14
C THR A 270 12.20 2.25 -6.64
N PHE A 271 10.89 2.22 -6.77
CA PHE A 271 10.09 3.33 -7.31
C PHE A 271 9.10 3.82 -6.26
N ASN A 272 8.90 5.12 -6.20
CA ASN A 272 7.81 5.74 -5.46
C ASN A 272 6.59 5.99 -6.37
N PHE A 273 5.49 6.52 -5.80
CA PHE A 273 4.25 6.82 -6.53
C PHE A 273 4.38 7.94 -7.57
N LEU A 274 5.38 8.80 -7.44
CA LEU A 274 5.70 9.82 -8.45
C LEU A 274 6.53 9.26 -9.63
N GLY A 275 6.87 7.96 -9.61
CA GLY A 275 7.72 7.31 -10.60
C GLY A 275 9.22 7.62 -10.44
N LYS A 276 9.62 8.31 -9.37
CA LYS A 276 11.02 8.56 -9.06
C LYS A 276 11.68 7.27 -8.61
N ALA A 277 12.79 6.92 -9.27
CA ALA A 277 13.53 5.70 -8.97
C ALA A 277 14.81 5.98 -8.17
N LYS A 278 15.09 5.11 -7.20
CA LYS A 278 16.44 4.93 -6.64
C LYS A 278 17.04 3.67 -7.25
N GLN A 279 18.28 3.75 -7.71
CA GLN A 279 18.94 2.67 -8.43
C GLN A 279 20.32 2.38 -7.88
N ALA A 280 20.72 1.11 -7.93
CA ALA A 280 22.05 0.64 -7.61
C ALA A 280 22.48 -0.46 -8.58
N ASN A 281 23.74 -0.48 -8.97
CA ASN A 281 24.31 -1.48 -9.87
C ASN A 281 25.53 -2.14 -9.23
N TYR A 282 25.59 -3.47 -9.32
CA TYR A 282 26.65 -4.30 -8.78
C TYR A 282 27.24 -5.19 -9.87
N VAL A 283 28.54 -5.08 -10.11
CA VAL A 283 29.25 -5.97 -11.02
C VAL A 283 29.63 -7.24 -10.26
N LEU A 284 29.15 -8.38 -10.76
CA LEU A 284 29.32 -9.71 -10.17
C LEU A 284 30.16 -10.60 -11.08
N SER A 285 31.00 -11.44 -10.48
CA SER A 285 31.68 -12.55 -11.14
C SER A 285 31.03 -13.87 -10.72
N ILE A 286 30.61 -14.68 -11.69
CA ILE A 286 29.79 -15.88 -11.44
C ILE A 286 30.52 -17.09 -11.99
N TYR A 287 30.67 -18.18 -11.18
CA TYR A 287 31.33 -19.43 -11.57
C TYR A 287 30.41 -20.64 -11.49
#